data_1696999467c6023b07910d618c76a66d
#
_entry.id   1696999467c6023b07910d618c76a66d
#
_cell.length_a   1.000
_cell.length_b   1.000
_cell.length_c   1.000
_cell.angle_alpha   90.00
_cell.angle_beta   90.00
_cell.angle_gamma   90.00
#
_symmetry.space_group_name_H-M   'P 1'
#
loop_
_entity.id
_entity.type
_entity.pdbx_description
1 polymer ?
#
loop_
_entity_poly.entity_id
_entity_poly.type
_entity_poly.pdbx_seq_one_letter_code
_entity_poly.pdbx_strand_id
1 'polypeptide(L)'
;MFKKFTLIIILSIGLIAFLIVRPFLDDNVEGPRIEDRLPEDDFIGRANILDLARETSSMLQYNKVPYRDLLTYEFILSQGKLYGLDLQNPVYFFANENGNIGCVVPIADSSKILEGITRIKKLTTIKDSIGNFGKIYKYPKGKTYLSYSKDFILVYKGSNFSSIYQRVMGAKLDDIAPSWRAFLNEKLFKDEKLVVYSNWPTLKENGVETAIFAHDSDSIRFKVKTYIRNSKPLNIALKKGGNDFTYDSKAKKIANIHLDFSQFLKDKTSALYKYILTLGKRISFPTEAFLNAWGGDLSFREGGIFTQKETYIESVMDENFDITEVEKIKETKVTGYSVMLSMNDKGSSFMSLLMKKGILNKDGNYYRFLFSPQLTFQKKKNTYLFFSGSTVPKTIKNDLNYGEWHDDGLHYSISIDSLNMYEAFGSFNVPAKLVLKKNKFF
;
A
#
# COMPACT_ATOMS: atom_id res chain seq x y z
N MET A 1 52.13 -32.89 -13.46
CA MET A 1 51.72 -31.61 -12.90
C MET A 1 50.18 -31.36 -12.92
N PHE A 2 49.53 -31.70 -14.00
CA PHE A 2 48.05 -31.47 -14.15
C PHE A 2 47.18 -32.13 -13.07
N LYS A 3 47.45 -33.40 -12.68
CA LYS A 3 46.62 -34.10 -11.67
C LYS A 3 46.62 -33.44 -10.27
N LYS A 4 47.72 -32.78 -9.86
CA LYS A 4 47.77 -32.06 -8.56
C LYS A 4 46.94 -30.75 -8.62
N PHE A 5 46.96 -30.08 -9.77
CA PHE A 5 46.19 -28.85 -9.96
C PHE A 5 44.67 -29.10 -9.97
N THR A 6 44.24 -30.18 -10.64
CA THR A 6 42.84 -30.61 -10.67
C THR A 6 42.36 -30.99 -9.27
N LEU A 7 43.19 -31.66 -8.46
CA LEU A 7 42.80 -32.03 -7.10
C LEU A 7 42.65 -30.80 -6.19
N ILE A 8 43.53 -29.80 -6.36
CA ILE A 8 43.42 -28.53 -5.61
C ILE A 8 42.15 -27.76 -5.99
N ILE A 9 41.80 -27.72 -7.28
CA ILE A 9 40.56 -27.07 -7.75
C ILE A 9 39.32 -27.81 -7.19
N ILE A 10 39.30 -29.15 -7.22
CA ILE A 10 38.19 -29.95 -6.67
C ILE A 10 38.06 -29.75 -5.15
N LEU A 11 39.19 -29.71 -4.41
CA LEU A 11 39.21 -29.42 -2.97
C LEU A 11 38.75 -27.98 -2.66
N SER A 12 39.15 -27.01 -3.49
CA SER A 12 38.71 -25.61 -3.33
C SER A 12 37.21 -25.45 -3.60
N ILE A 13 36.69 -26.09 -4.65
CA ILE A 13 35.25 -26.11 -4.96
C ILE A 13 34.47 -26.84 -3.85
N GLY A 14 34.98 -27.97 -3.36
CA GLY A 14 34.42 -28.70 -2.23
C GLY A 14 34.41 -27.88 -0.92
N LEU A 15 35.45 -27.14 -0.65
CA LEU A 15 35.53 -26.23 0.50
C LEU A 15 34.58 -25.05 0.38
N ILE A 16 34.48 -24.45 -0.80
CA ILE A 16 33.53 -23.36 -1.08
C ILE A 16 32.11 -23.88 -0.97
N ALA A 17 31.81 -25.04 -1.56
CA ALA A 17 30.49 -25.68 -1.44
C ALA A 17 30.17 -26.02 0.03
N PHE A 18 31.11 -26.54 0.78
CA PHE A 18 30.99 -26.81 2.22
C PHE A 18 30.72 -25.52 3.02
N LEU A 19 31.43 -24.43 2.74
CA LEU A 19 31.22 -23.14 3.41
C LEU A 19 29.90 -22.48 3.04
N ILE A 20 29.38 -22.76 1.83
CA ILE A 20 28.06 -22.30 1.39
C ILE A 20 26.93 -23.17 1.99
N VAL A 21 27.16 -24.48 2.11
CA VAL A 21 26.14 -25.45 2.57
C VAL A 21 26.12 -25.54 4.11
N ARG A 22 27.25 -25.30 4.78
CA ARG A 22 27.35 -25.36 6.24
C ARG A 22 26.28 -24.55 6.99
N PRO A 23 25.92 -23.31 6.59
CA PRO A 23 24.82 -22.57 7.22
C PRO A 23 23.45 -23.25 7.06
N PHE A 24 23.29 -24.13 6.05
CA PHE A 24 22.06 -24.89 5.81
C PHE A 24 22.05 -26.26 6.51
N LEU A 25 23.15 -26.71 7.06
CA LEU A 25 23.28 -27.98 7.79
C LEU A 25 23.17 -27.79 9.30
N ASP A 26 23.31 -26.58 9.81
CA ASP A 26 23.20 -26.24 11.23
C ASP A 26 21.73 -26.02 11.70
N ASP A 27 20.74 -26.33 10.83
CA ASP A 27 19.30 -26.13 11.10
C ASP A 27 18.68 -27.12 12.10
N ASN A 28 19.48 -27.90 12.85
CA ASN A 28 18.99 -28.86 13.84
C ASN A 28 19.39 -28.52 15.27
N VAL A 29 19.43 -27.25 15.65
CA VAL A 29 19.40 -26.91 17.07
C VAL A 29 17.93 -26.66 17.43
N GLU A 30 17.27 -27.67 17.99
CA GLU A 30 15.96 -27.57 18.67
C GLU A 30 16.10 -26.67 19.93
N GLY A 31 16.39 -25.40 19.69
CA GLY A 31 16.23 -24.35 20.70
C GLY A 31 14.78 -23.85 20.69
N PRO A 32 14.30 -23.26 21.79
CA PRO A 32 12.99 -22.65 21.80
C PRO A 32 12.89 -21.60 20.71
N ARG A 33 11.99 -21.81 19.75
CA ARG A 33 11.77 -20.88 18.64
C ARG A 33 11.26 -19.55 19.20
N ILE A 34 11.73 -18.44 18.65
CA ILE A 34 11.26 -17.10 19.03
C ILE A 34 9.75 -17.00 18.79
N GLU A 35 9.27 -17.59 17.73
CA GLU A 35 7.88 -17.59 17.28
C GLU A 35 6.91 -18.13 18.34
N ASP A 36 7.33 -19.11 19.16
CA ASP A 36 6.50 -19.70 20.22
C ASP A 36 6.22 -18.70 21.35
N ARG A 37 6.98 -17.62 21.44
CA ARG A 37 6.96 -16.64 22.53
C ARG A 37 6.25 -15.34 22.16
N LEU A 38 5.93 -15.16 20.89
CA LEU A 38 5.36 -13.89 20.41
C LEU A 38 3.93 -13.68 20.92
N PRO A 39 3.59 -12.44 21.35
CA PRO A 39 2.25 -12.15 21.83
C PRO A 39 1.27 -12.03 20.67
N GLU A 40 0.00 -12.30 20.94
CA GLU A 40 -1.08 -11.95 20.02
C GLU A 40 -1.31 -10.44 20.04
N ASP A 41 -1.45 -9.82 18.86
CA ASP A 41 -1.71 -8.38 18.75
C ASP A 41 -2.47 -8.09 17.45
N ASP A 42 -2.92 -6.82 17.27
CA ASP A 42 -3.71 -6.39 16.10
C ASP A 42 -2.90 -6.45 14.81
N PHE A 43 -1.61 -6.10 14.90
CA PHE A 43 -0.66 -6.13 13.80
C PHE A 43 0.57 -6.93 14.24
N ILE A 44 0.92 -7.92 13.46
CA ILE A 44 2.11 -8.73 13.68
C ILE A 44 2.91 -8.79 12.38
N GLY A 45 4.22 -8.99 12.47
CA GLY A 45 5.02 -9.03 11.26
C GLY A 45 6.45 -9.44 11.50
N ARG A 46 7.15 -9.61 10.37
CA ARG A 46 8.58 -9.92 10.35
C ARG A 46 9.31 -9.01 9.38
N ALA A 47 10.57 -8.76 9.67
CA ALA A 47 11.44 -7.95 8.84
C ALA A 47 12.85 -8.57 8.76
N ASN A 48 13.35 -8.80 7.56
CA ASN A 48 14.73 -9.15 7.29
C ASN A 48 15.53 -7.85 7.14
N ILE A 49 16.10 -7.35 8.23
CA ILE A 49 16.66 -6.00 8.32
C ILE A 49 17.79 -5.76 7.33
N LEU A 50 18.68 -6.75 7.14
CA LEU A 50 19.82 -6.62 6.21
C LEU A 50 19.35 -6.61 4.75
N ASP A 51 18.37 -7.41 4.41
CA ASP A 51 17.82 -7.45 3.05
C ASP A 51 17.00 -6.19 2.75
N LEU A 52 16.24 -5.67 3.73
CA LEU A 52 15.58 -4.37 3.63
C LEU A 52 16.61 -3.24 3.42
N ALA A 53 17.71 -3.24 4.16
CA ALA A 53 18.77 -2.24 3.98
C ALA A 53 19.37 -2.30 2.57
N ARG A 54 19.59 -3.49 2.02
CA ARG A 54 20.07 -3.69 0.66
C ARG A 54 19.07 -3.18 -0.38
N GLU A 55 17.80 -3.53 -0.23
CA GLU A 55 16.73 -3.14 -1.14
C GLU A 55 16.44 -1.64 -1.10
N THR A 56 16.41 -1.05 0.09
CA THR A 56 16.12 0.38 0.25
C THR A 56 17.32 1.30 0.02
N SER A 57 18.54 0.80 -0.04
CA SER A 57 19.75 1.63 -0.20
C SER A 57 19.69 2.50 -1.46
N SER A 58 19.24 1.97 -2.59
CA SER A 58 19.07 2.71 -3.84
C SER A 58 18.05 3.85 -3.71
N MET A 59 16.96 3.61 -3.00
CA MET A 59 15.93 4.61 -2.70
C MET A 59 16.48 5.75 -1.84
N LEU A 60 17.26 5.42 -0.80
CA LEU A 60 17.86 6.40 0.11
C LEU A 60 18.89 7.27 -0.61
N GLN A 61 19.72 6.68 -1.47
CA GLN A 61 20.71 7.40 -2.28
C GLN A 61 20.02 8.32 -3.31
N TYR A 62 19.06 7.81 -4.07
CA TYR A 62 18.33 8.58 -5.08
C TYR A 62 17.66 9.81 -4.47
N ASN A 63 17.02 9.67 -3.32
CA ASN A 63 16.33 10.74 -2.62
C ASN A 63 17.24 11.61 -1.75
N LYS A 64 18.55 11.40 -1.75
CA LYS A 64 19.57 12.14 -0.98
C LYS A 64 19.21 12.26 0.51
N VAL A 65 18.78 11.16 1.11
CA VAL A 65 18.36 11.12 2.52
C VAL A 65 19.60 11.44 3.39
N PRO A 66 19.47 12.35 4.37
CA PRO A 66 20.52 12.57 5.36
C PRO A 66 20.86 11.27 6.09
N TYR A 67 22.16 11.08 6.41
CA TYR A 67 22.64 9.87 7.11
C TYR A 67 22.37 8.54 6.39
N ARG A 68 22.12 8.56 5.06
CA ARG A 68 21.89 7.34 4.26
C ARG A 68 23.01 6.29 4.43
N ASP A 69 24.23 6.75 4.68
CA ASP A 69 25.39 5.87 4.86
C ASP A 69 25.31 5.05 6.16
N LEU A 70 24.52 5.51 7.15
CA LEU A 70 24.20 4.77 8.38
C LEU A 70 23.11 3.71 8.17
N LEU A 71 22.48 3.68 7.01
CA LEU A 71 21.42 2.74 6.65
C LEU A 71 21.87 1.76 5.56
N THR A 72 23.18 1.69 5.29
CA THR A 72 23.75 0.71 4.36
C THR A 72 23.77 -0.69 5.00
N TYR A 73 23.75 -1.70 4.15
CA TYR A 73 23.87 -3.10 4.58
C TYR A 73 25.10 -3.32 5.46
N GLU A 74 26.26 -2.83 5.02
CA GLU A 74 27.54 -2.99 5.70
C GLU A 74 27.56 -2.31 7.07
N PHE A 75 27.00 -1.10 7.15
CA PHE A 75 26.92 -0.37 8.43
C PHE A 75 25.99 -1.10 9.40
N ILE A 76 24.78 -1.45 8.97
CA ILE A 76 23.80 -2.15 9.81
C ILE A 76 24.35 -3.50 10.27
N LEU A 77 24.98 -4.26 9.39
CA LEU A 77 25.62 -5.53 9.74
C LEU A 77 26.75 -5.32 10.77
N SER A 78 27.58 -4.29 10.59
CA SER A 78 28.67 -3.98 11.52
C SER A 78 28.14 -3.59 12.91
N GLN A 79 27.07 -2.80 12.96
CA GLN A 79 26.41 -2.44 14.23
C GLN A 79 25.78 -3.67 14.88
N GLY A 80 25.08 -4.52 14.11
CA GLY A 80 24.55 -5.79 14.61
C GLY A 80 25.64 -6.62 15.29
N LYS A 81 26.76 -6.85 14.63
CA LYS A 81 27.93 -7.59 15.19
C LYS A 81 28.53 -6.91 16.41
N LEU A 82 28.64 -5.56 16.40
CA LEU A 82 29.18 -4.78 17.51
C LEU A 82 28.35 -4.93 18.79
N TYR A 83 27.03 -4.97 18.64
CA TYR A 83 26.08 -5.09 19.76
C TYR A 83 25.63 -6.52 20.01
N GLY A 84 26.15 -7.52 19.30
CA GLY A 84 25.80 -8.93 19.49
C GLY A 84 24.41 -9.33 18.97
N LEU A 85 23.82 -8.53 18.06
CA LEU A 85 22.55 -8.84 17.43
C LEU A 85 22.74 -9.78 16.24
N ASP A 86 21.83 -10.72 16.06
CA ASP A 86 21.74 -11.55 14.86
C ASP A 86 20.73 -10.94 13.88
N LEU A 87 21.22 -10.08 13.01
CA LEU A 87 20.39 -9.43 11.99
C LEU A 87 20.28 -10.26 10.69
N GLN A 88 20.90 -11.44 10.62
CA GLN A 88 20.71 -12.38 9.52
C GLN A 88 19.37 -13.12 9.64
N ASN A 89 18.91 -13.31 10.87
CA ASN A 89 17.60 -13.86 11.17
C ASN A 89 16.53 -12.75 11.24
N PRO A 90 15.25 -13.08 10.96
CA PRO A 90 14.17 -12.11 10.98
C PRO A 90 13.98 -11.45 12.35
N VAL A 91 13.70 -10.16 12.34
CA VAL A 91 13.16 -9.43 13.49
C VAL A 91 11.65 -9.54 13.44
N TYR A 92 11.05 -9.93 14.54
CA TYR A 92 9.59 -10.00 14.69
C TYR A 92 9.08 -8.76 15.40
N PHE A 93 7.94 -8.24 14.96
CA PHE A 93 7.32 -7.08 15.58
C PHE A 93 5.81 -7.27 15.72
N PHE A 94 5.23 -6.54 16.68
CA PHE A 94 3.82 -6.57 16.96
C PHE A 94 3.38 -5.19 17.46
N ALA A 95 2.13 -4.84 17.18
CA ALA A 95 1.57 -3.55 17.56
C ALA A 95 0.05 -3.63 17.68
N ASN A 96 -0.56 -2.68 18.41
CA ASN A 96 -2.00 -2.54 18.48
C ASN A 96 -2.49 -1.12 18.21
N GLU A 97 -3.79 -0.97 18.05
CA GLU A 97 -4.44 0.31 17.78
C GLU A 97 -4.19 1.38 18.85
N ASN A 98 -3.87 0.97 20.10
CA ASN A 98 -3.55 1.87 21.20
C ASN A 98 -2.12 2.45 21.12
N GLY A 99 -1.38 2.16 20.05
CA GLY A 99 -0.03 2.65 19.83
C GLY A 99 1.04 1.95 20.67
N ASN A 100 0.73 0.79 21.24
CA ASN A 100 1.74 -0.08 21.83
C ASN A 100 2.48 -0.81 20.71
N ILE A 101 3.82 -0.86 20.79
CA ILE A 101 4.67 -1.48 19.79
C ILE A 101 5.76 -2.28 20.48
N GLY A 102 5.99 -3.51 20.02
CA GLY A 102 7.07 -4.35 20.46
C GLY A 102 7.84 -4.96 19.30
N CYS A 103 9.10 -5.28 19.55
CA CYS A 103 9.89 -6.10 18.64
C CYS A 103 10.77 -7.09 19.43
N VAL A 104 11.01 -8.23 18.79
CA VAL A 104 11.90 -9.28 19.29
C VAL A 104 13.00 -9.46 18.24
N VAL A 105 14.24 -9.23 18.68
CA VAL A 105 15.44 -9.25 17.84
C VAL A 105 16.31 -10.43 18.27
N PRO A 106 16.71 -11.33 17.37
CA PRO A 106 17.61 -12.43 17.68
C PRO A 106 18.99 -11.94 18.17
N ILE A 107 19.60 -12.69 19.05
CA ILE A 107 20.95 -12.42 19.60
C ILE A 107 21.95 -13.46 19.09
N ALA A 108 23.10 -12.99 18.58
CA ALA A 108 24.26 -13.81 18.26
C ALA A 108 25.25 -13.92 19.43
N ASP A 109 25.33 -12.87 20.28
CA ASP A 109 26.28 -12.82 21.39
C ASP A 109 25.74 -11.98 22.55
N SER A 110 25.23 -12.66 23.58
CA SER A 110 24.62 -12.01 24.74
C SER A 110 25.61 -11.19 25.61
N SER A 111 26.90 -11.49 25.56
CA SER A 111 27.91 -10.73 26.31
C SER A 111 28.07 -9.32 25.76
N LYS A 112 28.04 -9.17 24.45
CA LYS A 112 28.07 -7.86 23.76
C LYS A 112 26.80 -7.03 24.01
N ILE A 113 25.65 -7.69 24.17
CA ILE A 113 24.41 -6.99 24.55
C ILE A 113 24.60 -6.27 25.88
N LEU A 114 25.16 -6.96 26.89
CA LEU A 114 25.41 -6.36 28.20
C LEU A 114 26.39 -5.19 28.15
N GLU A 115 27.47 -5.30 27.35
CA GLU A 115 28.37 -4.19 27.10
C GLU A 115 27.68 -3.02 26.44
N GLY A 116 26.87 -3.27 25.39
CA GLY A 116 26.07 -2.26 24.71
C GLY A 116 25.11 -1.51 25.65
N ILE A 117 24.36 -2.25 26.47
CA ILE A 117 23.49 -1.66 27.48
C ILE A 117 24.28 -0.81 28.49
N THR A 118 25.46 -1.28 28.90
CA THR A 118 26.33 -0.55 29.84
C THR A 118 26.83 0.78 29.23
N ARG A 119 27.16 0.79 27.93
CA ARG A 119 27.52 2.01 27.21
C ARG A 119 26.35 2.98 27.13
N ILE A 120 25.13 2.49 26.80
CA ILE A 120 23.93 3.32 26.73
C ILE A 120 23.59 3.89 28.11
N LYS A 121 23.74 3.14 29.19
CA LYS A 121 23.55 3.64 30.57
C LYS A 121 24.44 4.82 30.92
N LYS A 122 25.65 4.89 30.35
CA LYS A 122 26.54 6.04 30.54
C LYS A 122 26.08 7.30 29.84
N LEU A 123 25.28 7.14 28.77
CA LEU A 123 24.78 8.24 27.93
C LEU A 123 23.37 8.71 28.32
N THR A 124 22.59 7.83 28.99
CA THR A 124 21.18 8.08 29.32
C THR A 124 20.83 7.54 30.69
N THR A 125 19.90 8.20 31.37
CA THR A 125 19.39 7.76 32.68
C THR A 125 18.42 6.59 32.52
N ILE A 126 18.95 5.35 32.42
CA ILE A 126 18.13 4.13 32.36
C ILE A 126 17.95 3.59 33.78
N LYS A 127 16.69 3.33 34.16
CA LYS A 127 16.39 2.61 35.39
C LYS A 127 16.36 1.12 35.10
N ASP A 128 17.03 0.32 35.92
CA ASP A 128 16.94 -1.13 35.89
C ASP A 128 16.16 -1.68 37.07
N SER A 129 15.53 -2.81 36.84
CA SER A 129 14.83 -3.61 37.85
C SER A 129 15.02 -5.09 37.53
N ILE A 130 14.81 -5.93 38.53
CA ILE A 130 14.85 -7.39 38.36
C ILE A 130 13.41 -7.85 38.16
N GLY A 131 13.12 -8.50 37.05
CA GLY A 131 11.88 -9.20 36.78
C GLY A 131 12.03 -10.70 36.98
N ASN A 132 10.94 -11.44 36.85
CA ASN A 132 10.92 -12.90 37.05
C ASN A 132 11.83 -13.69 36.09
N PHE A 133 12.09 -13.12 34.91
CA PHE A 133 12.86 -13.78 33.82
C PHE A 133 14.14 -13.03 33.46
N GLY A 134 14.60 -12.11 34.30
CA GLY A 134 15.84 -11.35 34.06
C GLY A 134 15.71 -9.86 34.29
N LYS A 135 16.74 -9.11 33.86
CA LYS A 135 16.78 -7.65 34.05
C LYS A 135 15.87 -6.92 33.07
N ILE A 136 15.19 -5.91 33.57
CA ILE A 136 14.33 -5.01 32.83
C ILE A 136 14.97 -3.61 32.86
N TYR A 137 15.14 -3.00 31.70
CA TYR A 137 15.68 -1.66 31.53
C TYR A 137 14.57 -0.71 31.05
N LYS A 138 14.29 0.32 31.82
CA LYS A 138 13.26 1.31 31.50
C LYS A 138 13.89 2.65 31.13
N TYR A 139 13.55 3.15 29.96
CA TYR A 139 13.94 4.49 29.51
C TYR A 139 13.08 5.55 30.19
N PRO A 140 13.68 6.69 30.64
CA PRO A 140 12.96 7.69 31.40
C PRO A 140 11.95 8.48 30.58
N LYS A 141 12.23 8.68 29.29
CA LYS A 141 11.32 9.35 28.36
C LYS A 141 10.48 8.32 27.61
N GLY A 142 9.18 8.31 27.87
CA GLY A 142 8.25 7.36 27.27
C GLY A 142 8.22 6.02 28.02
N LYS A 143 7.20 5.23 27.74
CA LYS A 143 7.01 3.88 28.31
C LYS A 143 7.80 2.85 27.49
N THR A 144 9.10 3.03 27.36
CA THR A 144 9.96 2.15 26.57
C THR A 144 10.77 1.24 27.50
N TYR A 145 10.72 -0.04 27.23
CA TYR A 145 11.35 -1.08 28.04
C TYR A 145 12.21 -1.96 27.13
N LEU A 146 13.29 -2.48 27.70
CA LEU A 146 14.16 -3.47 27.09
C LEU A 146 14.41 -4.59 28.08
N SER A 147 14.31 -5.82 27.61
CA SER A 147 14.76 -7.00 28.34
C SER A 147 15.42 -7.98 27.37
N TYR A 148 16.29 -8.86 27.84
CA TYR A 148 16.93 -9.83 26.98
C TYR A 148 17.11 -11.18 27.67
N SER A 149 17.13 -12.23 26.87
CA SER A 149 17.55 -13.60 27.22
C SER A 149 18.92 -13.87 26.59
N LYS A 150 19.35 -15.12 26.57
CA LYS A 150 20.53 -15.52 25.79
C LYS A 150 20.30 -15.50 24.28
N ASP A 151 19.04 -15.65 23.82
CA ASP A 151 18.70 -15.91 22.42
C ASP A 151 18.08 -14.69 21.71
N PHE A 152 17.46 -13.77 22.46
CA PHE A 152 16.78 -12.61 21.87
C PHE A 152 16.69 -11.41 22.83
N ILE A 153 16.46 -10.22 22.24
CA ILE A 153 16.10 -8.98 22.93
C ILE A 153 14.62 -8.70 22.67
N LEU A 154 13.88 -8.34 23.73
CA LEU A 154 12.56 -7.72 23.66
C LEU A 154 12.73 -6.21 23.85
N VAL A 155 12.31 -5.41 22.86
CA VAL A 155 12.12 -3.96 22.96
C VAL A 155 10.63 -3.69 22.88
N TYR A 156 10.10 -2.95 23.84
CA TYR A 156 8.67 -2.65 23.91
C TYR A 156 8.41 -1.21 24.31
N LYS A 157 7.47 -0.57 23.63
CA LYS A 157 6.96 0.77 23.94
C LYS A 157 5.45 0.67 24.16
N GLY A 158 5.00 0.93 25.37
CA GLY A 158 3.57 0.87 25.68
C GLY A 158 3.25 0.72 27.17
N SER A 159 1.97 0.59 27.48
CA SER A 159 1.47 0.47 28.86
C SER A 159 1.45 -0.98 29.38
N ASN A 160 1.31 -1.96 28.49
CA ASN A 160 1.08 -3.36 28.86
C ASN A 160 2.37 -4.19 28.97
N PHE A 161 3.49 -3.55 29.32
CA PHE A 161 4.81 -4.22 29.32
C PHE A 161 4.83 -5.49 30.19
N SER A 162 4.20 -5.48 31.36
CA SER A 162 4.23 -6.64 32.26
C SER A 162 3.67 -7.91 31.64
N SER A 163 2.54 -7.81 30.96
CA SER A 163 1.90 -8.92 30.26
C SER A 163 2.76 -9.41 29.08
N ILE A 164 3.27 -8.48 28.27
CA ILE A 164 4.15 -8.78 27.12
C ILE A 164 5.45 -9.43 27.60
N TYR A 165 6.05 -8.91 28.67
CA TYR A 165 7.26 -9.47 29.26
C TYR A 165 7.06 -10.92 29.74
N GLN A 166 5.97 -11.19 30.45
CA GLN A 166 5.62 -12.56 30.88
C GLN A 166 5.40 -13.49 29.69
N ARG A 167 4.68 -13.04 28.66
CA ARG A 167 4.45 -13.83 27.44
C ARG A 167 5.75 -14.14 26.71
N VAL A 168 6.58 -13.12 26.41
CA VAL A 168 7.77 -13.28 25.59
C VAL A 168 8.90 -13.96 26.33
N MET A 169 9.14 -13.59 27.59
CA MET A 169 10.27 -14.14 28.38
C MET A 169 9.94 -15.44 29.09
N GLY A 170 8.68 -15.67 29.45
CA GLY A 170 8.23 -16.80 30.25
C GLY A 170 7.52 -17.91 29.48
N ALA A 171 7.29 -17.75 28.17
CA ALA A 171 6.58 -18.77 27.38
C ALA A 171 7.33 -20.10 27.36
N LYS A 172 6.55 -21.19 27.47
CA LYS A 172 7.03 -22.55 27.26
C LYS A 172 7.08 -22.88 25.78
N LEU A 173 7.81 -23.91 25.40
CA LEU A 173 7.83 -24.46 24.06
C LEU A 173 6.42 -24.84 23.59
N ASP A 174 6.15 -24.73 22.30
CA ASP A 174 4.92 -25.13 21.60
C ASP A 174 3.65 -24.30 21.91
N ASP A 175 3.80 -23.11 22.47
CA ASP A 175 2.68 -22.22 22.78
C ASP A 175 2.55 -21.05 21.78
N ILE A 176 2.66 -21.37 20.48
CA ILE A 176 2.54 -20.37 19.43
C ILE A 176 1.13 -19.77 19.37
N ALA A 177 1.01 -18.44 19.43
CA ALA A 177 -0.27 -17.76 19.38
C ALA A 177 -0.99 -18.00 18.03
N PRO A 178 -2.34 -18.13 18.01
CA PRO A 178 -3.09 -18.44 16.79
C PRO A 178 -2.82 -17.51 15.61
N SER A 179 -2.71 -16.20 15.84
CA SER A 179 -2.40 -15.22 14.79
C SER A 179 -1.00 -15.44 14.19
N TRP A 180 0.00 -15.73 15.03
CA TRP A 180 1.35 -16.04 14.56
C TRP A 180 1.40 -17.37 13.82
N ARG A 181 0.66 -18.38 14.28
CA ARG A 181 0.54 -19.65 13.56
C ARG A 181 -0.08 -19.45 12.19
N ALA A 182 -1.15 -18.66 12.08
CA ALA A 182 -1.76 -18.31 10.80
C ALA A 182 -0.80 -17.56 9.88
N PHE A 183 -0.09 -16.55 10.41
CA PHE A 183 0.88 -15.76 9.68
C PHE A 183 2.07 -16.57 9.16
N LEU A 184 2.65 -17.42 9.99
CA LEU A 184 3.83 -18.23 9.63
C LEU A 184 3.49 -19.35 8.63
N ASN A 185 2.25 -19.84 8.65
CA ASN A 185 1.76 -20.82 7.68
C ASN A 185 1.34 -20.19 6.35
N GLU A 186 1.18 -18.86 6.29
CA GLU A 186 0.82 -18.18 5.06
C GLU A 186 1.97 -18.19 4.06
N LYS A 187 1.72 -18.73 2.86
CA LYS A 187 2.72 -18.84 1.80
C LYS A 187 2.87 -17.56 0.98
N LEU A 188 1.82 -16.73 0.97
CA LEU A 188 1.85 -15.44 0.30
C LEU A 188 2.92 -14.55 0.97
N PHE A 189 3.73 -13.93 0.16
CA PHE A 189 4.79 -13.04 0.62
C PHE A 189 5.87 -13.70 1.50
N LYS A 190 6.03 -15.04 1.44
CA LYS A 190 7.04 -15.75 2.24
C LYS A 190 8.45 -15.22 2.01
N ASP A 191 8.76 -14.82 0.77
CA ASP A 191 10.08 -14.36 0.36
C ASP A 191 10.26 -12.83 0.46
N GLU A 192 9.21 -12.10 0.86
CA GLU A 192 9.28 -10.65 1.02
C GLU A 192 10.03 -10.26 2.29
N LYS A 193 10.75 -9.12 2.21
CA LYS A 193 11.69 -8.68 3.25
C LYS A 193 11.00 -8.06 4.47
N LEU A 194 9.83 -7.49 4.27
CA LEU A 194 8.97 -6.96 5.32
C LEU A 194 7.54 -7.36 5.03
N VAL A 195 6.95 -8.09 5.97
CA VAL A 195 5.55 -8.52 5.87
C VAL A 195 4.84 -8.17 7.16
N VAL A 196 3.66 -7.60 7.04
CA VAL A 196 2.75 -7.26 8.14
C VAL A 196 1.46 -8.02 7.92
N TYR A 197 1.04 -8.74 8.94
CA TYR A 197 -0.26 -9.42 9.01
C TYR A 197 -1.15 -8.65 9.96
N SER A 198 -2.34 -8.30 9.54
CA SER A 198 -3.32 -7.60 10.36
C SER A 198 -4.47 -8.49 10.77
N ASN A 199 -4.70 -8.54 12.06
CA ASN A 199 -5.80 -9.23 12.71
C ASN A 199 -6.70 -8.22 13.45
N TRP A 200 -6.66 -6.97 13.05
CA TRP A 200 -7.27 -5.84 13.72
C TRP A 200 -8.79 -6.02 13.84
N PRO A 201 -9.39 -5.88 15.05
CA PRO A 201 -10.81 -6.10 15.30
C PRO A 201 -11.72 -5.28 14.38
N THR A 202 -11.39 -4.02 14.13
CA THR A 202 -12.15 -3.15 13.21
C THR A 202 -12.22 -3.69 11.78
N LEU A 203 -11.18 -4.36 11.29
CA LEU A 203 -11.23 -5.01 9.98
C LEU A 203 -12.19 -6.20 10.00
N LYS A 204 -12.17 -7.01 11.07
CA LYS A 204 -13.08 -8.16 11.25
C LYS A 204 -14.55 -7.75 11.33
N GLU A 205 -14.85 -6.67 12.06
CA GLU A 205 -16.20 -6.11 12.15
C GLU A 205 -16.72 -5.69 10.77
N ASN A 206 -15.83 -5.24 9.89
CA ASN A 206 -16.15 -4.88 8.51
C ASN A 206 -16.08 -6.06 7.53
N GLY A 207 -15.93 -7.29 8.03
CA GLY A 207 -15.94 -8.50 7.22
C GLY A 207 -14.60 -8.88 6.60
N VAL A 208 -13.51 -8.20 6.94
CA VAL A 208 -12.15 -8.59 6.56
C VAL A 208 -11.62 -9.56 7.60
N GLU A 209 -11.39 -10.80 7.21
CA GLU A 209 -10.83 -11.82 8.09
C GLU A 209 -9.34 -11.61 8.31
N THR A 210 -8.62 -11.28 7.24
CA THR A 210 -7.17 -11.13 7.23
C THR A 210 -6.76 -10.07 6.21
N ALA A 211 -5.77 -9.26 6.57
CA ALA A 211 -5.06 -8.41 5.63
C ALA A 211 -3.55 -8.60 5.79
N ILE A 212 -2.85 -8.78 4.67
CA ILE A 212 -1.39 -8.92 4.62
C ILE A 212 -0.83 -7.83 3.74
N PHE A 213 0.21 -7.17 4.22
CA PHE A 213 0.93 -6.12 3.52
C PHE A 213 2.39 -6.51 3.41
N ALA A 214 2.96 -6.40 2.22
CA ALA A 214 4.36 -6.67 1.98
C ALA A 214 5.04 -5.50 1.28
N HIS A 215 6.25 -5.18 1.72
CA HIS A 215 7.06 -4.12 1.16
C HIS A 215 7.79 -4.62 -0.09
N ASP A 216 7.71 -3.83 -1.17
CA ASP A 216 8.41 -4.05 -2.44
C ASP A 216 8.71 -2.68 -3.06
N SER A 217 9.88 -2.11 -2.79
CA SER A 217 10.20 -0.73 -3.17
C SER A 217 11.32 -0.67 -4.20
N ASP A 218 11.30 0.37 -5.02
CA ASP A 218 12.38 0.73 -5.93
C ASP A 218 13.01 2.09 -5.54
N SER A 219 13.93 2.59 -6.35
CA SER A 219 14.65 3.85 -6.06
C SER A 219 13.73 5.07 -5.98
N ILE A 220 12.57 5.03 -6.64
CA ILE A 220 11.68 6.18 -6.84
C ILE A 220 10.40 6.03 -6.03
N ARG A 221 9.94 4.77 -5.83
CA ARG A 221 8.61 4.46 -5.31
C ARG A 221 8.69 3.57 -4.07
N PHE A 222 7.87 3.92 -3.10
CA PHE A 222 7.53 3.04 -2.00
C PHE A 222 6.29 2.25 -2.40
N LYS A 223 6.46 0.95 -2.63
CA LYS A 223 5.41 0.05 -3.08
C LYS A 223 5.02 -0.92 -1.96
N VAL A 224 3.72 -1.13 -1.79
CA VAL A 224 3.15 -2.11 -0.87
C VAL A 224 2.24 -3.04 -1.66
N LYS A 225 2.55 -4.33 -1.64
CA LYS A 225 1.65 -5.39 -2.08
C LYS A 225 0.65 -5.67 -0.98
N THR A 226 -0.59 -5.90 -1.33
CA THR A 226 -1.68 -6.10 -0.38
C THR A 226 -2.48 -7.33 -0.76
N TYR A 227 -2.76 -8.17 0.22
CA TYR A 227 -3.70 -9.26 0.13
C TYR A 227 -4.76 -9.11 1.22
N ILE A 228 -6.01 -9.26 0.84
CA ILE A 228 -7.15 -9.19 1.75
C ILE A 228 -8.00 -10.44 1.56
N ARG A 229 -8.33 -11.11 2.66
CA ARG A 229 -9.31 -12.20 2.72
C ARG A 229 -10.53 -11.73 3.52
N ASN A 230 -11.70 -11.97 2.99
CA ASN A 230 -12.97 -11.59 3.61
C ASN A 230 -13.66 -12.82 4.19
N SER A 231 -14.28 -12.66 5.36
CA SER A 231 -15.09 -13.69 6.02
C SER A 231 -16.46 -13.89 5.34
N LYS A 232 -16.90 -12.87 4.57
CA LYS A 232 -18.15 -12.89 3.80
C LYS A 232 -17.85 -12.61 2.34
N PRO A 233 -18.63 -13.17 1.40
CA PRO A 233 -18.42 -12.94 -0.01
C PRO A 233 -18.59 -11.46 -0.36
N LEU A 234 -17.63 -10.90 -1.11
CA LEU A 234 -17.70 -9.54 -1.68
C LEU A 234 -18.78 -9.43 -2.78
N ASN A 235 -19.06 -10.55 -3.43
CA ASN A 235 -19.96 -10.63 -4.60
C ASN A 235 -19.52 -9.73 -5.76
N ILE A 236 -18.23 -9.40 -5.84
CA ILE A 236 -17.57 -8.63 -6.89
C ILE A 236 -16.41 -9.46 -7.43
N ALA A 237 -16.22 -9.46 -8.74
CA ALA A 237 -15.07 -10.09 -9.38
C ALA A 237 -14.49 -9.18 -10.47
N LEU A 238 -13.26 -9.46 -10.92
CA LEU A 238 -12.71 -8.79 -12.08
C LEU A 238 -13.41 -9.29 -13.35
N LYS A 239 -13.72 -8.34 -14.25
CA LYS A 239 -14.29 -8.60 -15.56
C LYS A 239 -13.17 -8.62 -16.60
N LYS A 240 -13.19 -9.58 -17.52
CA LYS A 240 -12.25 -9.69 -18.63
C LYS A 240 -12.73 -8.92 -19.87
N GLY A 241 -11.80 -8.46 -20.68
CA GLY A 241 -12.08 -7.85 -21.98
C GLY A 241 -12.67 -6.45 -21.93
N GLY A 242 -12.34 -5.68 -20.90
CA GLY A 242 -12.71 -4.27 -20.78
C GLY A 242 -12.16 -3.39 -21.91
N ASN A 243 -12.71 -2.19 -22.06
CA ASN A 243 -12.18 -1.19 -23.00
C ASN A 243 -11.54 -0.05 -22.23
N ASP A 244 -10.29 0.26 -22.57
CA ASP A 244 -9.52 1.36 -22.00
C ASP A 244 -9.12 2.36 -23.06
N PHE A 245 -8.76 3.57 -22.65
CA PHE A 245 -8.07 4.50 -23.52
C PHE A 245 -6.65 4.02 -23.78
N THR A 246 -6.16 4.24 -24.99
CA THR A 246 -4.73 4.05 -25.28
C THR A 246 -3.90 4.97 -24.38
N TYR A 247 -2.69 4.51 -24.04
CA TYR A 247 -1.75 5.32 -23.27
C TYR A 247 -1.53 6.71 -23.91
N ASP A 248 -1.50 7.73 -23.08
CA ASP A 248 -1.22 9.10 -23.46
C ASP A 248 -0.23 9.70 -22.46
N SER A 249 0.96 10.04 -22.92
CA SER A 249 2.01 10.65 -22.09
C SER A 249 1.64 12.01 -21.49
N LYS A 250 0.59 12.65 -22.00
CA LYS A 250 0.07 13.92 -21.47
C LYS A 250 -0.97 13.72 -20.36
N ALA A 251 -1.40 12.50 -20.12
CA ALA A 251 -2.36 12.21 -19.07
C ALA A 251 -1.70 12.40 -17.70
N LYS A 252 -2.35 13.17 -16.83
CA LYS A 252 -1.95 13.37 -15.43
C LYS A 252 -2.65 12.39 -14.50
N LYS A 253 -3.88 11.99 -14.85
CA LYS A 253 -4.63 11.00 -14.10
C LYS A 253 -5.24 10.00 -15.06
N ILE A 254 -5.15 8.73 -14.67
CA ILE A 254 -5.72 7.60 -15.41
C ILE A 254 -6.39 6.69 -14.38
N ALA A 255 -7.55 6.15 -14.71
CA ALA A 255 -8.17 5.08 -13.93
C ALA A 255 -8.92 4.14 -14.85
N ASN A 256 -8.68 2.84 -14.69
CA ASN A 256 -9.36 1.79 -15.42
C ASN A 256 -9.92 0.78 -14.41
N ILE A 257 -11.20 0.48 -14.55
CA ILE A 257 -11.93 -0.42 -13.65
C ILE A 257 -12.82 -1.33 -14.50
N HIS A 258 -12.66 -2.62 -14.34
CA HIS A 258 -13.43 -3.66 -15.02
C HIS A 258 -13.93 -4.66 -13.99
N LEU A 259 -15.20 -4.50 -13.57
CA LEU A 259 -15.79 -5.28 -12.50
C LEU A 259 -17.07 -6.00 -12.96
N ASP A 260 -17.22 -7.24 -12.57
CA ASP A 260 -18.50 -7.93 -12.51
C ASP A 260 -19.06 -7.78 -11.09
N PHE A 261 -20.16 -7.03 -10.98
CA PHE A 261 -20.85 -6.79 -9.71
C PHE A 261 -22.33 -7.22 -9.77
N SER A 262 -22.68 -8.07 -10.68
CA SER A 262 -24.05 -8.56 -10.87
C SER A 262 -24.61 -9.23 -9.62
N GLN A 263 -23.78 -9.97 -8.88
CA GLN A 263 -24.16 -10.59 -7.61
C GLN A 263 -24.19 -9.58 -6.46
N PHE A 264 -23.31 -8.60 -6.47
CA PHE A 264 -23.26 -7.53 -5.47
C PHE A 264 -24.55 -6.71 -5.42
N LEU A 265 -25.17 -6.45 -6.57
CA LEU A 265 -26.44 -5.71 -6.64
C LEU A 265 -27.62 -6.48 -6.05
N LYS A 266 -27.51 -7.79 -5.89
CA LYS A 266 -28.56 -8.63 -5.26
C LYS A 266 -28.47 -8.57 -3.74
N ASP A 267 -27.31 -8.33 -3.16
CA ASP A 267 -27.09 -8.23 -1.71
C ASP A 267 -27.03 -6.78 -1.23
N LYS A 268 -28.18 -6.14 -1.15
CA LYS A 268 -28.33 -4.77 -0.65
C LYS A 268 -28.06 -4.63 0.86
N THR A 269 -27.89 -5.74 1.56
CA THR A 269 -27.66 -5.75 3.02
C THR A 269 -26.19 -5.68 3.37
N SER A 270 -25.29 -5.96 2.43
CA SER A 270 -23.85 -5.97 2.66
C SER A 270 -23.33 -4.61 3.16
N ALA A 271 -22.33 -4.66 4.05
CA ALA A 271 -21.69 -3.47 4.61
C ALA A 271 -21.07 -2.60 3.50
N LEU A 272 -20.45 -3.24 2.51
CA LEU A 272 -19.84 -2.55 1.37
C LEU A 272 -20.88 -1.82 0.52
N TYR A 273 -22.05 -2.43 0.24
CA TYR A 273 -23.13 -1.78 -0.49
C TYR A 273 -23.62 -0.51 0.22
N LYS A 274 -23.87 -0.63 1.52
CA LYS A 274 -24.30 0.51 2.36
C LYS A 274 -23.25 1.62 2.41
N TYR A 275 -21.98 1.24 2.50
CA TYR A 275 -20.87 2.19 2.50
C TYR A 275 -20.79 2.97 1.18
N ILE A 276 -20.87 2.29 0.02
CA ILE A 276 -20.86 2.93 -1.30
C ILE A 276 -22.07 3.89 -1.46
N LEU A 277 -23.27 3.49 -1.03
CA LEU A 277 -24.43 4.39 -1.04
C LEU A 277 -24.22 5.61 -0.14
N THR A 278 -23.62 5.43 1.03
CA THR A 278 -23.34 6.54 1.96
C THR A 278 -22.36 7.54 1.38
N LEU A 279 -21.31 7.06 0.71
CA LEU A 279 -20.36 7.92 0.00
C LEU A 279 -21.07 8.74 -1.10
N GLY A 280 -21.91 8.09 -1.90
CA GLY A 280 -22.66 8.79 -2.93
C GLY A 280 -23.62 9.84 -2.39
N LYS A 281 -24.28 9.56 -1.25
CA LYS A 281 -25.16 10.55 -0.58
C LYS A 281 -24.38 11.80 -0.15
N ARG A 282 -23.15 11.67 0.34
CA ARG A 282 -22.30 12.81 0.75
C ARG A 282 -22.02 13.80 -0.39
N ILE A 283 -21.96 13.31 -1.61
CA ILE A 283 -21.72 14.13 -2.81
C ILE A 283 -22.99 14.35 -3.65
N SER A 284 -24.17 14.05 -3.10
CA SER A 284 -25.47 14.15 -3.77
C SER A 284 -25.60 13.37 -5.09
N PHE A 285 -24.76 12.32 -5.26
CA PHE A 285 -24.74 11.49 -6.46
C PHE A 285 -25.77 10.36 -6.38
N PRO A 286 -26.53 10.06 -7.46
CA PRO A 286 -27.54 9.01 -7.47
C PRO A 286 -26.91 7.61 -7.64
N THR A 287 -26.17 7.17 -6.64
CA THR A 287 -25.29 5.98 -6.65
C THR A 287 -26.06 4.69 -6.96
N GLU A 288 -27.24 4.49 -6.37
CA GLU A 288 -28.02 3.26 -6.64
C GLU A 288 -28.49 3.22 -8.10
N ALA A 289 -28.92 4.35 -8.67
CA ALA A 289 -29.29 4.42 -10.08
C ALA A 289 -28.06 4.19 -10.98
N PHE A 290 -26.91 4.74 -10.61
CA PHE A 290 -25.66 4.49 -11.31
C PHE A 290 -25.29 3.00 -11.31
N LEU A 291 -25.22 2.37 -10.15
CA LEU A 291 -24.88 0.94 -10.02
C LEU A 291 -25.83 0.05 -10.83
N ASN A 292 -27.12 0.37 -10.85
CA ASN A 292 -28.11 -0.37 -11.64
C ASN A 292 -27.99 -0.15 -13.15
N ALA A 293 -27.39 0.94 -13.60
CA ALA A 293 -27.20 1.28 -15.02
C ALA A 293 -25.81 0.94 -15.54
N TRP A 294 -24.80 0.87 -14.66
CA TRP A 294 -23.42 0.65 -15.02
C TRP A 294 -23.17 -0.81 -15.42
N GLY A 295 -22.41 -1.00 -16.50
CA GLY A 295 -22.05 -2.33 -17.03
C GLY A 295 -20.72 -2.89 -16.52
N GLY A 296 -20.10 -2.21 -15.54
CA GLY A 296 -18.88 -2.67 -14.87
C GLY A 296 -17.58 -2.11 -15.43
N ASP A 297 -17.59 -1.44 -16.58
CA ASP A 297 -16.37 -0.84 -17.14
C ASP A 297 -16.38 0.68 -16.94
N LEU A 298 -15.28 1.20 -16.44
CA LEU A 298 -14.97 2.63 -16.34
C LEU A 298 -13.53 2.83 -16.80
N SER A 299 -13.31 3.72 -17.76
CA SER A 299 -12.00 4.25 -18.07
C SER A 299 -12.06 5.77 -17.98
N PHE A 300 -11.11 6.35 -17.26
CA PHE A 300 -11.01 7.78 -17.02
C PHE A 300 -9.61 8.27 -17.36
N ARG A 301 -9.53 9.44 -17.98
CA ARG A 301 -8.28 10.13 -18.26
C ARG A 301 -8.45 11.63 -18.09
N GLU A 302 -7.53 12.26 -17.35
CA GLU A 302 -7.39 13.70 -17.22
C GLU A 302 -5.99 14.11 -17.68
N GLY A 303 -5.89 15.07 -18.59
CA GLY A 303 -4.61 15.61 -19.06
C GLY A 303 -4.68 16.16 -20.48
N GLY A 304 -3.57 16.75 -20.88
CA GLY A 304 -3.52 17.56 -22.10
C GLY A 304 -4.17 18.92 -21.90
N ILE A 305 -3.97 19.82 -22.87
CA ILE A 305 -4.57 21.16 -22.88
C ILE A 305 -5.47 21.24 -24.10
N PHE A 306 -6.71 21.65 -23.89
CA PHE A 306 -7.70 21.87 -24.93
C PHE A 306 -8.18 23.31 -24.90
N THR A 307 -8.48 23.88 -26.10
CA THR A 307 -9.09 25.17 -26.20
C THR A 307 -10.60 24.99 -26.24
N GLN A 308 -11.27 25.57 -25.23
CA GLN A 308 -12.72 25.64 -25.15
C GLN A 308 -13.17 27.02 -25.65
N LYS A 309 -14.21 27.07 -26.48
CA LYS A 309 -14.83 28.29 -26.97
C LYS A 309 -16.14 28.50 -26.22
N GLU A 310 -16.27 29.61 -25.56
CA GLU A 310 -17.50 30.03 -24.88
C GLU A 310 -18.03 31.30 -25.51
N THR A 311 -19.29 31.27 -25.93
CA THR A 311 -19.98 32.47 -26.38
C THR A 311 -20.51 33.21 -25.18
N TYR A 312 -20.25 34.47 -25.06
CA TYR A 312 -20.81 35.36 -24.04
C TYR A 312 -21.35 36.64 -24.70
N ILE A 313 -22.34 37.22 -24.04
CA ILE A 313 -22.92 38.48 -24.48
C ILE A 313 -22.17 39.62 -23.76
N GLU A 314 -21.65 40.54 -24.53
CA GLU A 314 -21.03 41.77 -24.02
C GLU A 314 -21.90 42.96 -24.43
N SER A 315 -22.27 43.78 -23.44
CA SER A 315 -22.96 45.02 -23.69
C SER A 315 -21.93 46.07 -24.13
N VAL A 316 -22.01 46.52 -25.36
CA VAL A 316 -21.12 47.52 -25.92
C VAL A 316 -21.93 48.81 -26.11
N MET A 317 -21.41 49.92 -25.58
CA MET A 317 -21.99 51.25 -25.78
C MET A 317 -21.40 51.85 -27.07
N ASP A 318 -22.28 52.33 -27.94
CA ASP A 318 -21.86 53.01 -29.16
C ASP A 318 -21.56 54.52 -28.91
N GLU A 319 -21.18 55.24 -29.98
CA GLU A 319 -20.85 56.66 -29.89
C GLU A 319 -22.03 57.55 -29.52
N ASN A 320 -23.26 57.05 -29.63
CA ASN A 320 -24.51 57.72 -29.24
C ASN A 320 -25.02 57.36 -27.83
N PHE A 321 -24.19 56.60 -27.06
CA PHE A 321 -24.55 56.04 -25.74
C PHE A 321 -25.66 54.97 -25.77
N ASP A 322 -25.96 54.40 -26.95
CA ASP A 322 -26.91 53.30 -27.05
C ASP A 322 -26.16 51.98 -26.69
N ILE A 323 -26.79 51.16 -25.82
CA ILE A 323 -26.24 49.88 -25.40
C ILE A 323 -26.72 48.79 -26.34
N THR A 324 -25.80 48.17 -27.05
CA THR A 324 -26.06 47.01 -27.91
C THR A 324 -25.40 45.78 -27.34
N GLU A 325 -26.13 44.66 -27.41
CA GLU A 325 -25.61 43.37 -27.00
C GLU A 325 -24.91 42.71 -28.19
N VAL A 326 -23.61 42.38 -28.02
CA VAL A 326 -22.81 41.73 -29.05
C VAL A 326 -22.35 40.37 -28.55
N GLU A 327 -22.60 39.34 -29.32
CA GLU A 327 -22.03 38.01 -29.04
C GLU A 327 -20.52 38.02 -29.33
N LYS A 328 -19.76 37.63 -28.29
CA LYS A 328 -18.29 37.42 -28.39
C LYS A 328 -17.91 36.01 -28.03
N ILE A 329 -16.84 35.53 -28.68
CA ILE A 329 -16.27 34.21 -28.40
C ILE A 329 -15.03 34.39 -27.54
N LYS A 330 -15.00 33.77 -26.37
CA LYS A 330 -13.83 33.68 -25.53
C LYS A 330 -13.20 32.31 -25.67
N GLU A 331 -11.93 32.26 -25.98
CA GLU A 331 -11.14 31.03 -25.99
C GLU A 331 -10.41 30.85 -24.64
N THR A 332 -10.68 29.74 -23.99
CA THR A 332 -10.06 29.40 -22.70
C THR A 332 -9.34 28.06 -22.81
N LYS A 333 -8.09 28.02 -22.35
CA LYS A 333 -7.33 26.76 -22.26
C LYS A 333 -7.74 26.01 -20.99
N VAL A 334 -8.20 24.78 -21.15
CA VAL A 334 -8.65 23.91 -20.07
C VAL A 334 -7.96 22.56 -20.10
N THR A 335 -7.85 21.92 -18.95
CA THR A 335 -7.38 20.52 -18.89
C THR A 335 -8.39 19.60 -19.57
N GLY A 336 -7.89 18.67 -20.38
CA GLY A 336 -8.72 17.71 -21.09
C GLY A 336 -9.17 16.56 -20.20
N TYR A 337 -10.36 16.06 -20.50
CA TYR A 337 -10.97 14.91 -19.85
C TYR A 337 -11.45 13.90 -20.88
N SER A 338 -11.36 12.62 -20.52
CA SER A 338 -12.04 11.56 -21.27
C SER A 338 -12.57 10.55 -20.27
N VAL A 339 -13.85 10.22 -20.39
CA VAL A 339 -14.56 9.24 -19.54
C VAL A 339 -15.28 8.26 -20.44
N MET A 340 -15.03 7.00 -20.25
CA MET A 340 -15.72 5.91 -20.92
C MET A 340 -16.39 5.01 -19.90
N LEU A 341 -17.67 4.74 -20.10
CA LEU A 341 -18.49 3.92 -19.23
C LEU A 341 -19.19 2.85 -20.05
N SER A 342 -19.18 1.60 -19.61
CA SER A 342 -20.17 0.63 -20.10
C SER A 342 -21.47 0.82 -19.34
N MET A 343 -22.58 0.84 -20.08
CA MET A 343 -23.92 1.02 -19.53
C MET A 343 -24.85 -0.07 -20.10
N ASN A 344 -25.80 -0.50 -19.31
CA ASN A 344 -26.87 -1.39 -19.76
C ASN A 344 -28.05 -0.59 -20.34
N ASP A 345 -29.19 -1.22 -20.52
CA ASP A 345 -30.44 -0.62 -21.02
C ASP A 345 -30.94 0.57 -20.20
N LYS A 346 -30.64 0.63 -18.88
CA LYS A 346 -31.00 1.75 -17.99
C LYS A 346 -30.07 2.97 -18.13
N GLY A 347 -29.02 2.89 -18.93
CA GLY A 347 -28.05 3.96 -19.09
C GLY A 347 -28.66 5.29 -19.55
N SER A 348 -29.61 5.26 -20.48
CA SER A 348 -30.29 6.48 -20.95
C SER A 348 -31.18 7.12 -19.84
N SER A 349 -31.88 6.31 -19.05
CA SER A 349 -32.65 6.81 -17.90
C SER A 349 -31.76 7.40 -16.82
N PHE A 350 -30.58 6.80 -16.59
CA PHE A 350 -29.58 7.33 -15.67
C PHE A 350 -29.04 8.70 -16.14
N MET A 351 -28.73 8.85 -17.42
CA MET A 351 -28.32 10.15 -18.00
C MET A 351 -29.39 11.22 -17.79
N SER A 352 -30.68 10.90 -18.05
CA SER A 352 -31.77 11.82 -17.80
C SER A 352 -31.88 12.20 -16.32
N LEU A 353 -31.64 11.26 -15.40
CA LEU A 353 -31.62 11.53 -13.96
C LEU A 353 -30.49 12.48 -13.58
N LEU A 354 -29.28 12.31 -14.14
CA LEU A 354 -28.16 13.23 -13.92
C LEU A 354 -28.48 14.64 -14.38
N MET A 355 -29.14 14.79 -15.56
CA MET A 355 -29.57 16.09 -16.07
C MET A 355 -30.65 16.71 -15.16
N LYS A 356 -31.64 15.94 -14.74
CA LYS A 356 -32.67 16.41 -13.79
C LYS A 356 -32.11 16.90 -12.47
N LYS A 357 -31.00 16.29 -12.01
CA LYS A 357 -30.30 16.69 -10.76
C LYS A 357 -29.28 17.81 -10.96
N GLY A 358 -29.09 18.32 -12.15
CA GLY A 358 -28.10 19.34 -12.47
C GLY A 358 -26.64 18.86 -12.36
N ILE A 359 -26.42 17.54 -12.23
CA ILE A 359 -25.06 16.95 -12.18
C ILE A 359 -24.45 16.93 -13.58
N LEU A 360 -25.28 16.75 -14.60
CA LEU A 360 -24.93 16.80 -16.00
C LEU A 360 -25.79 17.84 -16.71
N ASN A 361 -25.19 18.80 -17.33
CA ASN A 361 -25.86 19.81 -18.14
C ASN A 361 -25.58 19.55 -19.63
N LYS A 362 -26.59 19.73 -20.47
CA LYS A 362 -26.46 19.66 -21.92
C LYS A 362 -26.60 21.06 -22.50
N ASP A 363 -25.62 21.48 -23.28
CA ASP A 363 -25.57 22.75 -23.97
C ASP A 363 -25.26 22.51 -25.45
N GLY A 364 -26.28 22.60 -26.31
CA GLY A 364 -26.18 22.22 -27.71
C GLY A 364 -25.71 20.77 -27.88
N ASN A 365 -24.55 20.61 -28.50
CA ASN A 365 -23.90 19.31 -28.73
C ASN A 365 -22.92 18.89 -27.62
N TYR A 366 -22.74 19.73 -26.60
CA TYR A 366 -21.80 19.50 -25.52
C TYR A 366 -22.49 19.08 -24.22
N TYR A 367 -21.75 18.40 -23.40
CA TYR A 367 -22.14 18.00 -22.05
C TYR A 367 -21.13 18.54 -21.04
N ARG A 368 -21.60 18.93 -19.87
CA ARG A 368 -20.77 19.44 -18.79
C ARG A 368 -21.20 18.78 -17.47
N PHE A 369 -20.30 18.08 -16.83
CA PHE A 369 -20.46 17.71 -15.43
C PHE A 369 -20.16 18.92 -14.53
N LEU A 370 -20.58 18.92 -13.27
CA LEU A 370 -20.49 20.05 -12.35
C LEU A 370 -19.11 20.74 -12.32
N PHE A 371 -18.04 20.00 -12.48
CA PHE A 371 -16.66 20.51 -12.40
C PHE A 371 -15.82 20.19 -13.64
N SER A 372 -16.43 19.77 -14.74
CA SER A 372 -15.70 19.47 -15.97
C SER A 372 -15.80 20.63 -16.97
N PRO A 373 -14.87 20.73 -17.94
CA PRO A 373 -15.04 21.55 -19.14
C PRO A 373 -16.20 20.98 -19.99
N GLN A 374 -16.47 21.63 -21.11
CA GLN A 374 -17.39 21.11 -22.12
C GLN A 374 -16.82 19.81 -22.72
N LEU A 375 -17.64 18.78 -22.81
CA LEU A 375 -17.28 17.46 -23.31
C LEU A 375 -18.17 17.10 -24.50
N THR A 376 -17.59 16.53 -25.52
CA THR A 376 -18.32 15.85 -26.60
C THR A 376 -18.83 14.51 -26.08
N PHE A 377 -20.04 14.13 -26.43
CA PHE A 377 -20.64 12.85 -26.07
C PHE A 377 -20.81 11.97 -27.30
N GLN A 378 -20.41 10.71 -27.16
CA GLN A 378 -20.68 9.68 -28.14
C GLN A 378 -21.20 8.42 -27.47
N LYS A 379 -22.30 7.88 -27.99
CA LYS A 379 -22.83 6.58 -27.61
C LYS A 379 -22.56 5.57 -28.71
N LYS A 380 -21.88 4.45 -28.35
CA LYS A 380 -21.65 3.33 -29.29
C LYS A 380 -22.10 2.04 -28.60
N LYS A 381 -23.25 1.51 -29.02
CA LYS A 381 -23.93 0.39 -28.34
C LYS A 381 -24.09 0.69 -26.84
N ASN A 382 -23.47 -0.09 -26.00
CA ASN A 382 -23.50 0.01 -24.53
C ASN A 382 -22.37 0.87 -23.94
N THR A 383 -21.56 1.52 -24.77
CA THR A 383 -20.45 2.36 -24.32
C THR A 383 -20.85 3.83 -24.46
N TYR A 384 -20.71 4.56 -23.35
CA TYR A 384 -20.89 5.99 -23.24
C TYR A 384 -19.53 6.65 -23.10
N LEU A 385 -19.20 7.53 -24.06
CA LEU A 385 -17.92 8.18 -24.14
C LEU A 385 -18.11 9.70 -24.06
N PHE A 386 -17.47 10.33 -23.09
CA PHE A 386 -17.34 11.79 -22.94
C PHE A 386 -15.90 12.17 -23.10
N PHE A 387 -15.59 13.19 -23.89
CA PHE A 387 -14.22 13.59 -24.13
C PHE A 387 -14.10 15.07 -24.52
N SER A 388 -12.99 15.68 -24.17
CA SER A 388 -12.64 17.05 -24.59
C SER A 388 -12.20 17.06 -26.05
N GLY A 389 -12.60 18.10 -26.80
CA GLY A 389 -12.27 18.30 -28.21
C GLY A 389 -13.18 17.53 -29.16
N SER A 390 -12.80 17.51 -30.43
CA SER A 390 -13.58 16.92 -31.54
C SER A 390 -13.11 15.52 -31.96
N THR A 391 -11.89 15.13 -31.56
CA THR A 391 -11.31 13.85 -31.97
C THR A 391 -11.62 12.79 -30.94
N VAL A 392 -12.29 11.73 -31.39
CA VAL A 392 -12.62 10.57 -30.54
C VAL A 392 -11.35 9.89 -30.06
N PRO A 393 -11.16 9.72 -28.73
CA PRO A 393 -9.99 9.04 -28.18
C PRO A 393 -9.90 7.59 -28.66
N LYS A 394 -8.69 7.14 -28.97
CA LYS A 394 -8.44 5.74 -29.33
C LYS A 394 -8.58 4.86 -28.09
N THR A 395 -9.16 3.67 -28.29
CA THR A 395 -9.38 2.68 -27.24
C THR A 395 -8.72 1.35 -27.59
N ILE A 396 -8.35 0.61 -26.57
CA ILE A 396 -7.79 -0.74 -26.65
C ILE A 396 -8.58 -1.68 -25.76
N LYS A 397 -8.43 -2.99 -25.96
CA LYS A 397 -8.87 -4.01 -25.00
C LYS A 397 -7.81 -4.19 -23.94
N ASN A 398 -8.22 -4.19 -22.70
CA ASN A 398 -7.35 -4.37 -21.55
C ASN A 398 -8.12 -5.03 -20.41
N ASP A 399 -7.41 -5.78 -19.56
CA ASP A 399 -7.96 -6.45 -18.38
C ASP A 399 -7.40 -5.86 -17.07
N LEU A 400 -6.56 -4.81 -17.18
CA LEU A 400 -5.90 -4.22 -16.02
C LEU A 400 -6.85 -3.30 -15.25
N ASN A 401 -6.87 -3.47 -13.94
CA ASN A 401 -7.59 -2.59 -13.02
C ASN A 401 -6.57 -1.76 -12.24
N TYR A 402 -6.44 -0.49 -12.60
CA TYR A 402 -5.45 0.38 -12.01
C TYR A 402 -5.88 1.85 -12.02
N GLY A 403 -5.26 2.62 -11.15
CA GLY A 403 -5.33 4.08 -11.15
C GLY A 403 -3.92 4.64 -11.02
N GLU A 404 -3.64 5.67 -11.78
CA GLU A 404 -2.38 6.42 -11.74
C GLU A 404 -2.67 7.91 -11.72
N TRP A 405 -1.86 8.67 -10.96
CA TRP A 405 -1.89 10.12 -11.01
C TRP A 405 -0.50 10.70 -10.82
N HIS A 406 -0.25 11.76 -11.56
CA HIS A 406 0.99 12.51 -11.57
C HIS A 406 0.71 13.92 -11.08
N ASP A 407 1.39 14.35 -10.03
CA ASP A 407 1.27 15.68 -9.45
C ASP A 407 2.66 16.24 -9.12
N ASP A 408 3.01 17.40 -9.67
CA ASP A 408 4.30 18.07 -9.49
C ASP A 408 5.53 17.13 -9.55
N GLY A 409 5.54 16.24 -10.56
CA GLY A 409 6.60 15.25 -10.75
C GLY A 409 6.56 14.08 -9.79
N LEU A 410 5.49 13.95 -9.00
CA LEU A 410 5.22 12.81 -8.14
C LEU A 410 4.27 11.84 -8.85
N HIS A 411 4.57 10.55 -8.78
CA HIS A 411 3.78 9.49 -9.38
C HIS A 411 3.20 8.57 -8.31
N TYR A 412 1.89 8.40 -8.35
CA TYR A 412 1.13 7.50 -7.48
C TYR A 412 0.44 6.46 -8.34
N SER A 413 0.31 5.26 -7.84
CA SER A 413 -0.53 4.25 -8.50
C SER A 413 -1.15 3.29 -7.51
N ILE A 414 -2.27 2.70 -7.93
CA ILE A 414 -2.95 1.60 -7.27
C ILE A 414 -3.30 0.56 -8.33
N SER A 415 -3.15 -0.72 -8.04
CA SER A 415 -3.62 -1.80 -8.90
C SER A 415 -4.47 -2.79 -8.12
N ILE A 416 -5.41 -3.42 -8.81
CA ILE A 416 -6.13 -4.60 -8.36
C ILE A 416 -5.78 -5.71 -9.35
N ASP A 417 -4.93 -6.64 -8.90
CA ASP A 417 -4.35 -7.66 -9.78
C ASP A 417 -5.25 -8.91 -9.82
N SER A 418 -5.92 -9.22 -8.70
CA SER A 418 -6.97 -10.22 -8.66
C SER A 418 -8.06 -9.84 -7.64
N LEU A 419 -9.28 -10.20 -7.96
CA LEU A 419 -10.44 -10.02 -7.10
C LEU A 419 -11.40 -11.17 -7.36
N ASN A 420 -11.70 -11.93 -6.33
CA ASN A 420 -12.69 -12.98 -6.35
C ASN A 420 -13.69 -12.80 -5.19
N MET A 421 -14.56 -13.79 -5.00
CA MET A 421 -15.62 -13.71 -4.01
C MET A 421 -15.12 -13.41 -2.58
N TYR A 422 -13.95 -13.91 -2.20
CA TYR A 422 -13.44 -13.80 -0.83
C TYR A 422 -12.10 -13.08 -0.73
N GLU A 423 -11.39 -12.89 -1.83
CA GLU A 423 -10.01 -12.45 -1.81
C GLU A 423 -9.77 -11.31 -2.79
N ALA A 424 -8.97 -10.38 -2.38
CA ALA A 424 -8.45 -9.30 -3.21
C ALA A 424 -6.93 -9.25 -3.09
N PHE A 425 -6.26 -9.12 -4.22
CA PHE A 425 -4.83 -8.91 -4.31
C PHE A 425 -4.55 -7.70 -5.19
N GLY A 426 -3.62 -6.86 -4.75
CA GLY A 426 -3.25 -5.66 -5.48
C GLY A 426 -2.02 -4.99 -4.89
N SER A 427 -1.73 -3.80 -5.38
CA SER A 427 -0.63 -2.99 -4.85
C SER A 427 -0.95 -1.51 -4.87
N PHE A 428 -0.28 -0.76 -4.01
CA PHE A 428 -0.26 0.70 -4.11
C PHE A 428 1.18 1.20 -4.06
N ASN A 429 1.44 2.27 -4.82
CA ASN A 429 2.73 2.93 -4.89
C ASN A 429 2.58 4.40 -4.52
N VAL A 430 3.50 4.87 -3.70
CA VAL A 430 3.64 6.30 -3.39
C VAL A 430 5.06 6.75 -3.68
N PRO A 431 5.27 8.02 -4.07
CA PRO A 431 6.62 8.54 -4.27
C PRO A 431 7.44 8.41 -2.99
N ALA A 432 8.61 7.77 -3.07
CA ALA A 432 9.50 7.59 -1.93
C ALA A 432 9.84 8.93 -1.24
N LYS A 433 9.99 9.99 -2.02
CA LYS A 433 10.25 11.36 -1.52
C LYS A 433 9.22 11.86 -0.51
N LEU A 434 7.94 11.44 -0.63
CA LEU A 434 6.90 11.85 0.33
C LEU A 434 7.00 11.09 1.64
N VAL A 435 7.25 9.78 1.56
CA VAL A 435 7.43 8.92 2.74
C VAL A 435 8.62 9.41 3.55
N LEU A 436 9.73 9.70 2.86
CA LEU A 436 10.98 10.13 3.48
C LEU A 436 10.94 11.58 4.02
N LYS A 437 10.19 12.50 3.38
CA LYS A 437 10.04 13.88 3.86
C LYS A 437 9.14 14.05 5.08
N LYS A 438 8.08 13.24 5.21
CA LYS A 438 7.14 13.34 6.35
C LYS A 438 7.71 12.77 7.65
N ASN A 439 8.64 11.86 7.54
CA ASN A 439 9.26 11.28 8.72
C ASN A 439 10.38 12.20 9.24
N LYS A 440 10.02 13.12 10.14
CA LYS A 440 10.98 13.80 11.02
C LYS A 440 11.59 12.83 12.05
N PHE A 441 11.89 11.62 11.63
CA PHE A 441 12.48 10.58 12.48
C PHE A 441 14.00 10.64 12.53
N PHE A 442 14.60 11.59 11.84
CA PHE A 442 16.05 11.84 11.89
C PHE A 442 16.34 13.30 12.18
#